data_95042d6a7f3fb1dd5910225b5c527def
#
_entry.id   95042d6a7f3fb1dd5910225b5c527def
#
_cell.length_a   1.000
_cell.length_b   1.000
_cell.length_c   1.000
_cell.angle_alpha   90.00
_cell.angle_beta   90.00
_cell.angle_gamma   90.00
#
_symmetry.space_group_name_H-M   'P 1'
#
loop_
_entity.id
_entity.type
_entity.pdbx_description
1 polymer ?
#
loop_
_entity_poly.entity_id
_entity_poly.type
_entity_poly.pdbx_seq_one_letter_code
_entity_poly.pdbx_strand_id
1 'polypeptide(L)'
;MWHSVVFQVFMTTSIIKSQEIAVSTDLGKDQIKLKHIIKSLPKECFQKNSRKAWTTVIISLSMAALGYYFLAISPWFLLPLAWIFTGTALTGFFVIGHDCGHRSFAKRRWVNDLVGHFFMMFLIYPFHSWRIKHNHHHKHTNKLDEDNAWHPIRTEIFTNWSKNRQSAFELFLRQRLWWVGSIGHWAVVHFDWRNFQKKDQASVKLSVAVVALFAAIVFPTLIITTGVWGFIKFWFIPWMVYHFWMSTFTIVHHTLPDVPFSTADKWNEALAQLFGTIHCDYPHWVEILCHDINVHVPHHISTAIPSYNLRLAYSSIKENWSPYLHEEYKFSWDLMKEITNQCQLYKTDIGYVTFDEYRAERS
;
A
#
# COMPACT_ATOMS: atom_id res chain seq x y z
N MET A 1 17.91 -22.64 -24.51
CA MET A 1 19.31 -22.44 -24.07
C MET A 1 19.62 -20.97 -23.73
N TRP A 2 19.24 -19.99 -24.53
CA TRP A 2 19.45 -18.55 -24.23
C TRP A 2 18.66 -18.02 -23.03
N HIS A 3 17.43 -18.49 -22.80
CA HIS A 3 16.63 -18.07 -21.65
C HIS A 3 17.19 -18.49 -20.28
N SER A 4 17.87 -19.65 -20.21
CA SER A 4 18.48 -20.13 -18.97
C SER A 4 19.73 -19.34 -18.57
N VAL A 5 20.50 -18.86 -19.55
CA VAL A 5 21.73 -18.09 -19.29
C VAL A 5 21.43 -16.67 -18.83
N VAL A 6 20.41 -16.02 -19.43
CA VAL A 6 19.97 -14.68 -19.03
C VAL A 6 19.38 -14.73 -17.62
N PHE A 7 18.59 -15.75 -17.30
CA PHE A 7 18.01 -15.94 -15.96
C PHE A 7 19.10 -16.18 -14.89
N GLN A 8 20.12 -16.96 -15.23
CA GLN A 8 21.25 -17.23 -14.32
C GLN A 8 22.11 -15.98 -14.09
N VAL A 9 22.32 -15.13 -15.10
CA VAL A 9 23.06 -13.87 -14.97
C VAL A 9 22.27 -12.87 -14.11
N PHE A 10 20.95 -12.74 -14.28
CA PHE A 10 20.13 -11.88 -13.44
C PHE A 10 20.09 -12.35 -11.98
N MET A 11 19.91 -13.65 -11.73
CA MET A 11 19.95 -14.23 -10.38
C MET A 11 21.33 -14.01 -9.72
N THR A 12 22.41 -14.21 -10.45
CA THR A 12 23.77 -14.01 -9.91
C THR A 12 24.03 -12.54 -9.60
N THR A 13 23.56 -11.62 -10.42
CA THR A 13 23.73 -10.17 -10.21
C THR A 13 22.87 -9.67 -9.04
N SER A 14 21.67 -10.16 -8.90
CA SER A 14 20.75 -9.84 -7.78
C SER A 14 21.31 -10.39 -6.44
N ILE A 15 21.79 -11.64 -6.43
CA ILE A 15 22.41 -12.26 -5.25
C ILE A 15 23.71 -11.55 -4.87
N ILE A 16 24.54 -11.17 -5.84
CA ILE A 16 25.78 -10.43 -5.58
C ILE A 16 25.44 -9.03 -5.03
N LYS A 17 24.45 -8.34 -5.60
CA LYS A 17 24.03 -7.02 -5.14
C LYS A 17 23.39 -7.08 -3.75
N SER A 18 22.57 -8.10 -3.46
CA SER A 18 22.02 -8.33 -2.12
C SER A 18 23.09 -8.75 -1.10
N GLN A 19 24.10 -9.51 -1.51
CA GLN A 19 25.26 -9.84 -0.68
C GLN A 19 26.21 -8.63 -0.48
N GLU A 20 26.45 -7.81 -1.50
CA GLU A 20 27.20 -6.56 -1.37
C GLU A 20 26.48 -5.54 -0.48
N ILE A 21 25.17 -5.41 -0.60
CA ILE A 21 24.35 -4.56 0.28
C ILE A 21 24.31 -5.15 1.69
N ALA A 22 24.20 -6.47 1.85
CA ALA A 22 24.29 -7.13 3.15
C ALA A 22 25.67 -6.95 3.78
N VAL A 23 26.75 -7.02 3.01
CA VAL A 23 28.14 -6.79 3.47
C VAL A 23 28.36 -5.29 3.76
N SER A 24 27.86 -4.38 2.91
CA SER A 24 27.96 -2.94 3.15
C SER A 24 27.09 -2.48 4.32
N THR A 25 25.96 -3.14 4.56
CA THR A 25 25.11 -2.88 5.75
C THR A 25 25.74 -3.39 7.04
N ASP A 26 26.58 -4.40 7.00
CA ASP A 26 27.29 -4.86 8.20
C ASP A 26 28.41 -3.90 8.65
N LEU A 27 28.99 -3.15 7.72
CA LEU A 27 30.00 -2.13 8.02
C LEU A 27 29.41 -0.75 8.39
N GLY A 28 28.11 -0.53 8.20
CA GLY A 28 27.47 0.79 8.39
C GLY A 28 26.15 0.78 9.16
N LYS A 29 25.65 -0.36 9.63
CA LYS A 29 24.33 -0.47 10.29
C LYS A 29 24.12 0.49 11.47
N ASP A 30 25.15 0.76 12.26
CA ASP A 30 25.09 1.66 13.41
C ASP A 30 25.16 3.15 13.03
N GLN A 31 25.45 3.50 11.79
CA GLN A 31 25.71 4.88 11.39
C GLN A 31 24.51 5.57 10.73
N ILE A 32 23.63 4.84 10.04
CA ILE A 32 22.49 5.43 9.34
C ILE A 32 21.29 5.51 10.28
N LYS A 33 20.89 6.73 10.61
CA LYS A 33 19.70 7.00 11.42
C LYS A 33 18.68 7.78 10.60
N LEU A 34 17.40 7.45 10.72
CA LEU A 34 16.32 8.11 10.02
C LEU A 34 16.36 9.64 10.14
N LYS A 35 16.77 10.17 11.31
CA LYS A 35 16.96 11.61 11.53
C LYS A 35 17.98 12.26 10.59
N HIS A 36 19.00 11.52 10.11
CA HIS A 36 19.99 12.06 9.18
C HIS A 36 19.39 12.22 7.79
N ILE A 37 18.59 11.26 7.36
CA ILE A 37 17.86 11.29 6.10
C ILE A 37 16.85 12.45 6.11
N ILE A 38 16.04 12.56 7.17
CA ILE A 38 15.06 13.65 7.32
C ILE A 38 15.75 15.03 7.30
N LYS A 39 16.91 15.17 7.91
CA LYS A 39 17.66 16.43 7.93
C LYS A 39 18.28 16.81 6.59
N SER A 40 18.55 15.84 5.70
CA SER A 40 19.07 16.11 4.35
C SER A 40 17.97 16.60 3.40
N LEU A 41 16.69 16.41 3.74
CA LEU A 41 15.59 16.85 2.90
C LEU A 41 15.40 18.38 2.94
N PRO A 42 15.07 19.00 1.82
CA PRO A 42 14.66 20.39 1.75
C PRO A 42 13.49 20.69 2.71
N LYS A 43 13.54 21.82 3.41
CA LYS A 43 12.46 22.22 4.34
C LYS A 43 11.12 22.39 3.64
N GLU A 44 11.14 22.71 2.37
CA GLU A 44 9.98 22.87 1.48
C GLU A 44 9.15 21.58 1.40
N CYS A 45 9.79 20.42 1.50
CA CYS A 45 9.11 19.11 1.50
C CYS A 45 8.06 19.01 2.61
N PHE A 46 8.29 19.66 3.76
CA PHE A 46 7.43 19.61 4.94
C PHE A 46 6.40 20.74 5.01
N GLN A 47 6.44 21.68 4.05
CA GLN A 47 5.55 22.83 4.07
C GLN A 47 4.14 22.44 3.63
N LYS A 48 3.19 22.60 4.56
CA LYS A 48 1.75 22.40 4.25
C LYS A 48 1.22 23.62 3.51
N ASN A 49 0.76 23.39 2.29
CA ASN A 49 0.17 24.40 1.42
C ASN A 49 -1.33 24.12 1.27
N SER A 50 -2.17 24.95 1.88
CA SER A 50 -3.62 24.79 1.83
C SER A 50 -4.18 24.85 0.39
N ARG A 51 -3.61 25.70 -0.49
CA ARG A 51 -4.06 25.77 -1.89
C ARG A 51 -3.82 24.44 -2.59
N LYS A 52 -2.59 23.89 -2.51
CA LYS A 52 -2.28 22.58 -3.10
C LYS A 52 -3.18 21.47 -2.51
N ALA A 53 -3.33 21.41 -1.18
CA ALA A 53 -4.17 20.40 -0.52
C ALA A 53 -5.65 20.47 -0.96
N TRP A 54 -6.24 21.66 -1.09
CA TRP A 54 -7.61 21.80 -1.57
C TRP A 54 -7.72 21.61 -3.08
N THR A 55 -6.67 21.88 -3.87
CA THR A 55 -6.63 21.54 -5.29
C THR A 55 -6.71 20.02 -5.49
N THR A 56 -6.00 19.19 -4.68
CA THR A 56 -6.14 17.73 -4.77
C THR A 56 -7.58 17.28 -4.47
N VAL A 57 -8.25 17.92 -3.51
CA VAL A 57 -9.67 17.65 -3.21
C VAL A 57 -10.57 17.97 -4.42
N ILE A 58 -10.40 19.15 -5.03
CA ILE A 58 -11.19 19.57 -6.20
C ILE A 58 -10.96 18.60 -7.37
N ILE A 59 -9.71 18.23 -7.64
CA ILE A 59 -9.37 17.27 -8.70
C ILE A 59 -10.05 15.91 -8.41
N SER A 60 -9.93 15.37 -7.21
CA SER A 60 -10.53 14.08 -6.87
C SER A 60 -12.05 14.10 -7.00
N LEU A 61 -12.71 15.13 -6.49
CA LEU A 61 -14.17 15.26 -6.60
C LEU A 61 -14.61 15.40 -8.07
N SER A 62 -13.89 16.20 -8.86
CA SER A 62 -14.19 16.39 -10.29
C SER A 62 -14.00 15.09 -11.07
N MET A 63 -12.90 14.35 -10.82
CA MET A 63 -12.63 13.08 -11.51
C MET A 63 -13.62 11.99 -11.09
N ALA A 64 -13.98 11.91 -9.83
CA ALA A 64 -15.02 10.99 -9.37
C ALA A 64 -16.39 11.34 -10.00
N ALA A 65 -16.78 12.61 -10.01
CA ALA A 65 -18.02 13.06 -10.67
C ALA A 65 -18.03 12.73 -12.15
N LEU A 66 -16.91 12.96 -12.87
CA LEU A 66 -16.74 12.58 -14.27
C LEU A 66 -16.86 11.06 -14.47
N GLY A 67 -16.27 10.27 -13.58
CA GLY A 67 -16.38 8.80 -13.59
C GLY A 67 -17.81 8.33 -13.41
N TYR A 68 -18.53 8.89 -12.44
CA TYR A 68 -19.95 8.59 -12.24
C TYR A 68 -20.82 9.03 -13.41
N TYR A 69 -20.51 10.15 -14.03
CA TYR A 69 -21.17 10.57 -15.26
C TYR A 69 -20.96 9.55 -16.38
N PHE A 70 -19.72 9.08 -16.60
CA PHE A 70 -19.45 8.02 -17.56
C PHE A 70 -20.18 6.73 -17.21
N LEU A 71 -20.20 6.33 -15.95
CA LEU A 71 -20.98 5.17 -15.53
C LEU A 71 -22.46 5.35 -15.85
N ALA A 72 -23.03 6.55 -15.71
CA ALA A 72 -24.44 6.77 -15.98
C ALA A 72 -24.80 6.63 -17.45
N ILE A 73 -23.98 7.20 -18.37
CA ILE A 73 -24.31 7.31 -19.80
C ILE A 73 -23.72 6.20 -20.68
N SER A 74 -22.70 5.48 -20.19
CA SER A 74 -21.99 4.49 -21.02
C SER A 74 -22.85 3.28 -21.37
N PRO A 75 -22.85 2.84 -22.63
CA PRO A 75 -23.39 1.54 -23.02
C PRO A 75 -22.60 0.40 -22.34
N TRP A 76 -23.21 -0.76 -22.26
CA TRP A 76 -22.67 -1.89 -21.47
C TRP A 76 -21.23 -2.28 -21.82
N PHE A 77 -20.82 -2.18 -23.09
CA PHE A 77 -19.47 -2.55 -23.55
C PHE A 77 -18.38 -1.54 -23.16
N LEU A 78 -18.73 -0.30 -22.80
CA LEU A 78 -17.80 0.71 -22.28
C LEU A 78 -17.77 0.76 -20.76
N LEU A 79 -18.67 0.07 -20.08
CA LEU A 79 -18.68 0.03 -18.61
C LEU A 79 -17.34 -0.42 -17.99
N PRO A 80 -16.60 -1.41 -18.52
CA PRO A 80 -15.30 -1.79 -17.95
C PRO A 80 -14.33 -0.61 -17.87
N LEU A 81 -14.25 0.22 -18.91
CA LEU A 81 -13.39 1.42 -18.89
C LEU A 81 -13.88 2.47 -17.89
N ALA A 82 -15.20 2.69 -17.82
CA ALA A 82 -15.78 3.61 -16.85
C ALA A 82 -15.57 3.14 -15.41
N TRP A 83 -15.66 1.84 -15.13
CA TRP A 83 -15.37 1.25 -13.82
C TRP A 83 -13.90 1.42 -13.43
N ILE A 84 -12.96 1.13 -14.34
CA ILE A 84 -11.53 1.30 -14.11
C ILE A 84 -11.23 2.77 -13.79
N PHE A 85 -11.74 3.70 -14.58
CA PHE A 85 -11.54 5.12 -14.36
C PHE A 85 -12.12 5.57 -13.01
N THR A 86 -13.39 5.22 -12.74
CA THR A 86 -14.07 5.63 -11.50
C THR A 86 -13.41 5.06 -10.26
N GLY A 87 -13.08 3.76 -10.27
CA GLY A 87 -12.41 3.13 -9.12
C GLY A 87 -11.01 3.68 -8.88
N THR A 88 -10.28 4.04 -9.94
CA THR A 88 -8.97 4.72 -9.82
C THR A 88 -9.15 6.12 -9.24
N ALA A 89 -10.17 6.89 -9.67
CA ALA A 89 -10.47 8.20 -9.11
C ALA A 89 -10.89 8.10 -7.62
N LEU A 90 -11.62 7.06 -7.23
CA LEU A 90 -11.95 6.78 -5.83
C LEU A 90 -10.70 6.41 -4.99
N THR A 91 -9.66 5.87 -5.61
CA THR A 91 -8.37 5.66 -4.91
C THR A 91 -7.76 7.01 -4.49
N GLY A 92 -7.94 8.08 -5.26
CA GLY A 92 -7.59 9.44 -4.85
C GLY A 92 -8.31 9.91 -3.58
N PHE A 93 -9.55 9.47 -3.33
CA PHE A 93 -10.25 9.72 -2.06
C PHE A 93 -9.51 9.08 -0.89
N PHE A 94 -9.06 7.84 -1.08
CA PHE A 94 -8.24 7.18 -0.07
C PHE A 94 -6.95 7.96 0.20
N VAL A 95 -6.26 8.44 -0.83
CA VAL A 95 -4.99 9.17 -0.65
C VAL A 95 -5.18 10.51 0.07
N ILE A 96 -6.29 11.22 -0.16
CA ILE A 96 -6.64 12.40 0.65
C ILE A 96 -6.87 11.99 2.12
N GLY A 97 -7.62 10.92 2.35
CA GLY A 97 -7.81 10.35 3.70
C GLY A 97 -6.50 9.92 4.36
N HIS A 98 -5.60 9.35 3.57
CA HIS A 98 -4.25 8.94 3.98
C HIS A 98 -3.41 10.14 4.45
N ASP A 99 -3.33 11.23 3.70
CA ASP A 99 -2.66 12.46 4.11
C ASP A 99 -3.30 13.05 5.37
N CYS A 100 -4.62 12.98 5.49
CA CYS A 100 -5.34 13.36 6.70
C CYS A 100 -4.96 12.48 7.90
N GLY A 101 -4.81 11.18 7.69
CA GLY A 101 -4.37 10.23 8.71
C GLY A 101 -2.99 10.53 9.27
N HIS A 102 -2.08 10.96 8.43
CA HIS A 102 -0.73 11.41 8.79
C HIS A 102 -0.67 12.86 9.28
N ARG A 103 -1.78 13.57 9.26
CA ARG A 103 -1.83 15.01 9.60
C ARG A 103 -1.02 15.88 8.64
N SER A 104 -0.70 15.41 7.46
CA SER A 104 0.03 16.15 6.43
C SER A 104 -0.88 17.08 5.60
N PHE A 105 -2.18 16.78 5.48
CA PHE A 105 -3.14 17.57 4.71
C PHE A 105 -3.36 18.98 5.25
N ALA A 106 -3.63 19.14 6.54
CA ALA A 106 -3.93 20.43 7.16
C ALA A 106 -3.20 20.63 8.49
N LYS A 107 -2.99 21.93 8.88
CA LYS A 107 -2.38 22.29 10.16
C LYS A 107 -3.29 21.92 11.36
N ARG A 108 -4.61 22.10 11.22
CA ARG A 108 -5.59 21.84 12.28
C ARG A 108 -6.00 20.38 12.31
N ARG A 109 -5.92 19.74 13.47
CA ARG A 109 -6.25 18.30 13.63
C ARG A 109 -7.69 17.98 13.20
N TRP A 110 -8.66 18.79 13.66
CA TRP A 110 -10.07 18.58 13.35
C TRP A 110 -10.38 18.62 11.85
N VAL A 111 -9.64 19.45 11.07
CA VAL A 111 -9.79 19.48 9.60
C VAL A 111 -9.36 18.15 9.00
N ASN A 112 -8.22 17.61 9.44
CA ASN A 112 -7.78 16.29 8.98
C ASN A 112 -8.79 15.19 9.38
N ASP A 113 -9.35 15.26 10.58
CA ASP A 113 -10.33 14.25 11.02
C ASP A 113 -11.62 14.34 10.20
N LEU A 114 -12.15 15.54 9.97
CA LEU A 114 -13.36 15.75 9.18
C LEU A 114 -13.17 15.33 7.73
N VAL A 115 -12.11 15.81 7.07
CA VAL A 115 -11.83 15.52 5.65
C VAL A 115 -11.52 14.03 5.49
N GLY A 116 -10.73 13.44 6.40
CA GLY A 116 -10.41 12.02 6.36
C GLY A 116 -11.64 11.12 6.49
N HIS A 117 -12.54 11.40 7.42
CA HIS A 117 -13.82 10.67 7.52
C HIS A 117 -14.68 10.86 6.28
N PHE A 118 -14.81 12.09 5.78
CA PHE A 118 -15.62 12.38 4.59
C PHE A 118 -15.14 11.58 3.37
N PHE A 119 -13.87 11.57 3.05
CA PHE A 119 -13.38 10.86 1.87
C PHE A 119 -13.37 9.33 2.05
N MET A 120 -13.01 8.84 3.23
CA MET A 120 -12.95 7.41 3.46
C MET A 120 -14.33 6.73 3.63
N MET A 121 -15.38 7.46 4.01
CA MET A 121 -16.72 6.86 4.15
C MET A 121 -17.28 6.36 2.81
N PHE A 122 -16.96 6.99 1.66
CA PHE A 122 -17.37 6.53 0.34
C PHE A 122 -16.78 5.15 -0.02
N LEU A 123 -15.64 4.82 0.59
CA LEU A 123 -14.94 3.54 0.44
C LEU A 123 -15.35 2.52 1.51
N ILE A 124 -16.26 2.90 2.41
CA ILE A 124 -16.59 2.12 3.62
C ILE A 124 -15.33 1.79 4.43
N TYR A 125 -14.42 2.75 4.53
CA TYR A 125 -13.16 2.55 5.23
C TYR A 125 -13.14 3.35 6.54
N PRO A 126 -13.11 2.71 7.72
CA PRO A 126 -13.13 3.41 9.00
C PRO A 126 -11.82 4.19 9.21
N PHE A 127 -11.87 5.52 9.10
CA PHE A 127 -10.72 6.42 9.06
C PHE A 127 -9.73 6.24 10.23
N HIS A 128 -10.20 6.27 11.49
CA HIS A 128 -9.28 6.16 12.63
C HIS A 128 -8.72 4.75 12.81
N SER A 129 -9.49 3.71 12.47
CA SER A 129 -8.98 2.34 12.47
C SER A 129 -7.80 2.20 11.52
N TRP A 130 -7.99 2.66 10.28
CA TRP A 130 -6.94 2.68 9.28
C TRP A 130 -5.75 3.53 9.73
N ARG A 131 -5.97 4.76 10.17
CA ARG A 131 -4.90 5.67 10.62
C ARG A 131 -4.02 5.06 11.71
N ILE A 132 -4.61 4.39 12.69
CA ILE A 132 -3.87 3.77 13.80
C ILE A 132 -3.02 2.61 13.29
N LYS A 133 -3.60 1.73 12.48
CA LYS A 133 -2.89 0.57 11.92
C LYS A 133 -1.79 1.00 10.95
N HIS A 134 -2.07 1.97 10.09
CA HIS A 134 -1.11 2.46 9.12
C HIS A 134 0.07 3.23 9.77
N ASN A 135 -0.18 4.03 10.81
CA ASN A 135 0.89 4.62 11.60
C ASN A 135 1.73 3.57 12.35
N HIS A 136 1.14 2.43 12.70
CA HIS A 136 1.90 1.31 13.26
C HIS A 136 2.81 0.68 12.19
N HIS A 137 2.30 0.48 10.98
CA HIS A 137 3.09 0.02 9.84
C HIS A 137 4.33 0.91 9.59
N HIS A 138 4.17 2.23 9.52
CA HIS A 138 5.30 3.15 9.34
C HIS A 138 6.37 3.04 10.43
N LYS A 139 5.99 2.70 11.65
CA LYS A 139 6.93 2.52 12.76
C LYS A 139 7.64 1.18 12.75
N HIS A 140 7.08 0.20 12.04
CA HIS A 140 7.56 -1.18 12.07
C HIS A 140 7.70 -1.77 10.66
N THR A 141 7.88 -0.90 9.65
CA THR A 141 8.02 -1.31 8.25
C THR A 141 9.06 -2.41 8.12
N ASN A 142 8.69 -3.52 7.48
CA ASN A 142 9.52 -4.70 7.25
C ASN A 142 10.11 -5.34 8.53
N LYS A 143 9.54 -5.05 9.68
CA LYS A 143 9.89 -5.72 10.93
C LYS A 143 9.03 -6.97 11.09
N LEU A 144 9.66 -8.14 11.08
CA LEU A 144 8.96 -9.43 11.20
C LEU A 144 8.12 -9.47 12.48
N ASP A 145 6.92 -10.02 12.36
CA ASP A 145 5.93 -10.21 13.44
C ASP A 145 5.33 -8.89 14.01
N GLU A 146 5.82 -7.72 13.62
CA GLU A 146 5.31 -6.44 14.09
C GLU A 146 4.66 -5.60 12.99
N ASP A 147 5.16 -5.66 11.74
CA ASP A 147 4.53 -4.98 10.61
C ASP A 147 3.14 -5.57 10.35
N ASN A 148 2.13 -4.71 10.27
CA ASN A 148 0.73 -5.10 10.10
C ASN A 148 0.16 -4.76 8.71
N ALA A 149 1.01 -4.36 7.78
CA ALA A 149 0.65 -4.24 6.36
C ALA A 149 0.86 -5.58 5.63
N TRP A 150 1.11 -5.55 4.33
CA TRP A 150 1.50 -6.76 3.64
C TRP A 150 2.89 -7.21 4.12
N HIS A 151 2.96 -8.39 4.69
CA HIS A 151 4.20 -9.03 5.10
C HIS A 151 4.18 -10.52 4.70
N PRO A 152 5.36 -11.12 4.48
CA PRO A 152 5.43 -12.53 4.11
C PRO A 152 5.03 -13.43 5.28
N ILE A 153 4.50 -14.60 4.95
CA ILE A 153 4.24 -15.64 5.94
C ILE A 153 5.53 -16.45 6.14
N ARG A 154 6.03 -16.50 7.38
CA ARG A 154 7.19 -17.31 7.70
C ARG A 154 6.89 -18.80 7.56
N THR A 155 7.90 -19.57 7.12
CA THR A 155 7.79 -21.02 6.93
C THR A 155 7.38 -21.76 8.19
N GLU A 156 7.84 -21.31 9.38
CA GLU A 156 7.47 -21.90 10.68
C GLU A 156 5.98 -21.70 10.97
N ILE A 157 5.44 -20.50 10.68
CA ILE A 157 4.02 -20.19 10.85
C ILE A 157 3.19 -21.00 9.84
N PHE A 158 3.60 -21.03 8.58
CA PHE A 158 2.93 -21.78 7.51
C PHE A 158 2.85 -23.28 7.82
N THR A 159 3.93 -23.85 8.35
CA THR A 159 4.00 -25.26 8.76
C THR A 159 2.92 -25.64 9.78
N ASN A 160 2.63 -24.73 10.71
CA ASN A 160 1.65 -24.93 11.78
C ASN A 160 0.20 -24.71 11.33
N TRP A 161 -0.04 -24.26 10.10
CA TRP A 161 -1.39 -24.13 9.58
C TRP A 161 -1.99 -25.49 9.21
N SER A 162 -3.32 -25.60 9.29
CA SER A 162 -4.04 -26.75 8.75
C SER A 162 -3.79 -26.88 7.24
N LYS A 163 -3.84 -28.11 6.72
CA LYS A 163 -3.63 -28.38 5.27
C LYS A 163 -4.58 -27.56 4.38
N ASN A 164 -5.83 -27.40 4.79
CA ASN A 164 -6.80 -26.58 4.05
C ASN A 164 -6.39 -25.12 3.99
N ARG A 165 -5.86 -24.55 5.08
CA ARG A 165 -5.38 -23.17 5.11
C ARG A 165 -4.12 -23.00 4.26
N GLN A 166 -3.20 -23.97 4.32
CA GLN A 166 -2.00 -23.97 3.46
C GLN A 166 -2.40 -23.98 1.97
N SER A 167 -3.29 -24.91 1.57
CA SER A 167 -3.77 -25.02 0.20
C SER A 167 -4.52 -23.77 -0.27
N ALA A 168 -5.34 -23.16 0.58
CA ALA A 168 -6.06 -21.94 0.25
C ALA A 168 -5.10 -20.75 0.04
N PHE A 169 -4.06 -20.62 0.85
CA PHE A 169 -3.06 -19.56 0.72
C PHE A 169 -2.20 -19.78 -0.53
N GLU A 170 -1.77 -21.01 -0.79
CA GLU A 170 -1.05 -21.36 -2.01
C GLU A 170 -1.88 -21.06 -3.27
N LEU A 171 -3.16 -21.48 -3.27
CA LEU A 171 -4.08 -21.18 -4.36
C LEU A 171 -4.24 -19.66 -4.57
N PHE A 172 -4.38 -18.90 -3.49
CA PHE A 172 -4.49 -17.44 -3.53
C PHE A 172 -3.30 -16.80 -4.27
N LEU A 173 -2.06 -17.20 -3.93
CA LEU A 173 -0.87 -16.66 -4.58
C LEU A 173 -0.67 -17.21 -6.01
N ARG A 174 -0.81 -18.53 -6.23
CA ARG A 174 -0.65 -19.14 -7.54
C ARG A 174 -1.68 -18.66 -8.57
N GLN A 175 -2.91 -18.39 -8.14
CA GLN A 175 -3.97 -17.82 -9.00
C GLN A 175 -3.87 -16.28 -9.11
N ARG A 176 -2.84 -15.69 -8.57
CA ARG A 176 -2.60 -14.23 -8.61
C ARG A 176 -3.80 -13.43 -8.12
N LEU A 177 -4.39 -13.87 -7.01
CA LEU A 177 -5.53 -13.19 -6.38
C LEU A 177 -5.09 -12.08 -5.40
N TRP A 178 -3.85 -11.56 -5.54
CA TRP A 178 -3.32 -10.49 -4.66
C TRP A 178 -4.28 -9.31 -4.52
N TRP A 179 -5.01 -8.99 -5.56
CA TRP A 179 -5.93 -7.86 -5.61
C TRP A 179 -7.11 -7.99 -4.64
N VAL A 180 -7.37 -9.18 -4.12
CA VAL A 180 -8.35 -9.42 -3.05
C VAL A 180 -7.76 -9.20 -1.66
N GLY A 181 -6.43 -9.11 -1.54
CA GLY A 181 -5.73 -9.02 -0.26
C GLY A 181 -6.18 -7.84 0.60
N SER A 182 -6.34 -6.65 0.01
CA SER A 182 -6.80 -5.48 0.74
C SER A 182 -8.26 -5.60 1.19
N ILE A 183 -9.11 -6.36 0.49
CA ILE A 183 -10.50 -6.61 0.91
C ILE A 183 -10.50 -7.46 2.18
N GLY A 184 -9.69 -8.53 2.19
CA GLY A 184 -9.53 -9.38 3.37
C GLY A 184 -9.01 -8.61 4.57
N HIS A 185 -7.96 -7.83 4.37
CA HIS A 185 -7.39 -6.96 5.40
C HIS A 185 -8.41 -5.93 5.91
N TRP A 186 -9.11 -5.24 5.01
CA TRP A 186 -10.18 -4.31 5.34
C TRP A 186 -11.27 -4.96 6.22
N ALA A 187 -11.78 -6.12 5.81
CA ALA A 187 -12.88 -6.79 6.51
C ALA A 187 -12.50 -7.28 7.92
N VAL A 188 -11.27 -7.80 8.07
CA VAL A 188 -10.84 -8.43 9.33
C VAL A 188 -10.27 -7.43 10.33
N VAL A 189 -9.57 -6.38 9.85
CA VAL A 189 -8.71 -5.57 10.73
C VAL A 189 -9.40 -4.31 11.24
N HIS A 190 -10.32 -3.70 10.46
CA HIS A 190 -10.70 -2.31 10.71
C HIS A 190 -12.03 -2.11 11.48
N PHE A 191 -12.89 -3.11 11.60
CA PHE A 191 -14.23 -2.93 12.15
C PHE A 191 -14.37 -3.30 13.62
N ASP A 192 -13.53 -4.21 14.13
CA ASP A 192 -13.58 -4.61 15.53
C ASP A 192 -12.73 -3.69 16.42
N TRP A 193 -13.37 -2.75 17.10
CA TRP A 193 -12.71 -1.81 18.01
C TRP A 193 -12.01 -2.49 19.20
N ARG A 194 -12.36 -3.73 19.55
CA ARG A 194 -11.75 -4.49 20.65
C ARG A 194 -10.28 -4.83 20.37
N ASN A 195 -9.91 -4.90 19.09
CA ASN A 195 -8.53 -5.15 18.63
C ASN A 195 -7.63 -3.90 18.71
N PHE A 196 -8.12 -2.80 19.30
CA PHE A 196 -7.37 -1.56 19.48
C PHE A 196 -7.14 -1.25 20.96
N GLN A 197 -6.12 -0.47 21.26
CA GLN A 197 -5.82 -0.05 22.63
C GLN A 197 -7.00 0.74 23.21
N LYS A 198 -7.26 0.60 24.53
CA LYS A 198 -8.40 1.24 25.21
C LYS A 198 -8.52 2.75 24.90
N LYS A 199 -7.39 3.46 24.84
CA LYS A 199 -7.35 4.91 24.53
C LYS A 199 -7.85 5.25 23.13
N ASP A 200 -7.77 4.31 22.17
CA ASP A 200 -8.11 4.52 20.77
C ASP A 200 -9.52 4.03 20.42
N GLN A 201 -10.13 3.19 21.27
CA GLN A 201 -11.41 2.54 20.97
C GLN A 201 -12.56 3.52 20.70
N ALA A 202 -12.60 4.66 21.40
CA ALA A 202 -13.66 5.66 21.18
C ALA A 202 -13.57 6.25 19.76
N SER A 203 -12.38 6.58 19.28
CA SER A 203 -12.19 7.12 17.93
C SER A 203 -12.44 6.06 16.84
N VAL A 204 -12.09 4.80 17.11
CA VAL A 204 -12.38 3.67 16.21
C VAL A 204 -13.90 3.44 16.12
N LYS A 205 -14.62 3.40 17.25
CA LYS A 205 -16.09 3.29 17.26
C LYS A 205 -16.75 4.40 16.46
N LEU A 206 -16.30 5.65 16.62
CA LEU A 206 -16.79 6.77 15.83
C LEU A 206 -16.63 6.51 14.32
N SER A 207 -15.43 6.10 13.89
CA SER A 207 -15.17 5.85 12.48
C SER A 207 -15.99 4.69 11.91
N VAL A 208 -16.17 3.62 12.69
CA VAL A 208 -17.04 2.49 12.30
C VAL A 208 -18.52 2.96 12.22
N ALA A 209 -18.98 3.77 13.17
CA ALA A 209 -20.33 4.32 13.15
C ALA A 209 -20.57 5.22 11.91
N VAL A 210 -19.59 6.07 11.54
CA VAL A 210 -19.67 6.93 10.35
C VAL A 210 -19.86 6.09 9.09
N VAL A 211 -19.04 5.07 8.86
CA VAL A 211 -19.15 4.24 7.65
C VAL A 211 -20.40 3.35 7.68
N ALA A 212 -20.80 2.86 8.84
CA ALA A 212 -22.02 2.07 8.99
C ALA A 212 -23.27 2.91 8.69
N LEU A 213 -23.33 4.15 9.21
CA LEU A 213 -24.42 5.09 8.92
C LEU A 213 -24.48 5.45 7.44
N PHE A 214 -23.32 5.75 6.84
CA PHE A 214 -23.24 6.02 5.41
C PHE A 214 -23.76 4.84 4.59
N ALA A 215 -23.30 3.62 4.87
CA ALA A 215 -23.74 2.42 4.18
C ALA A 215 -25.26 2.17 4.37
N ALA A 216 -25.76 2.34 5.60
CA ALA A 216 -27.17 2.14 5.92
C ALA A 216 -28.11 3.12 5.21
N ILE A 217 -27.63 4.30 4.82
CA ILE A 217 -28.40 5.28 4.05
C ILE A 217 -28.19 5.08 2.55
N VAL A 218 -26.93 5.05 2.11
CA VAL A 218 -26.59 5.10 0.68
C VAL A 218 -26.94 3.80 -0.04
N PHE A 219 -26.68 2.64 0.56
CA PHE A 219 -26.92 1.37 -0.13
C PHE A 219 -28.41 1.09 -0.35
N PRO A 220 -29.29 1.21 0.67
CA PRO A 220 -30.73 1.06 0.42
C PRO A 220 -31.25 2.10 -0.58
N THR A 221 -30.83 3.37 -0.46
CA THR A 221 -31.24 4.43 -1.40
C THR A 221 -30.83 4.08 -2.83
N LEU A 222 -29.59 3.66 -3.04
CA LEU A 222 -29.10 3.27 -4.36
C LEU A 222 -29.85 2.05 -4.92
N ILE A 223 -30.13 1.04 -4.09
CA ILE A 223 -30.88 -0.15 -4.50
C ILE A 223 -32.34 0.21 -4.82
N ILE A 224 -32.99 1.03 -4.01
CA ILE A 224 -34.38 1.43 -4.23
C ILE A 224 -34.51 2.28 -5.51
N THR A 225 -33.56 3.17 -5.77
CA THR A 225 -33.65 4.11 -6.90
C THR A 225 -33.14 3.52 -8.22
N THR A 226 -32.17 2.59 -8.19
CA THR A 226 -31.50 2.08 -9.40
C THR A 226 -31.49 0.55 -9.51
N GLY A 227 -32.11 -0.14 -8.55
CA GLY A 227 -32.08 -1.60 -8.44
C GLY A 227 -30.74 -2.15 -7.98
N VAL A 228 -30.68 -3.48 -7.79
CA VAL A 228 -29.43 -4.18 -7.41
C VAL A 228 -28.32 -3.96 -8.45
N TRP A 229 -28.69 -3.89 -9.72
CA TRP A 229 -27.73 -3.60 -10.79
C TRP A 229 -27.09 -2.22 -10.63
N GLY A 230 -27.85 -1.22 -10.21
CA GLY A 230 -27.33 0.11 -9.92
C GLY A 230 -26.33 0.09 -8.77
N PHE A 231 -26.58 -0.65 -7.70
CA PHE A 231 -25.62 -0.86 -6.62
C PHE A 231 -24.31 -1.50 -7.14
N ILE A 232 -24.41 -2.55 -7.97
CA ILE A 232 -23.23 -3.20 -8.58
C ILE A 232 -22.49 -2.22 -9.47
N LYS A 233 -23.21 -1.53 -10.36
CA LYS A 233 -22.66 -0.63 -11.38
C LYS A 233 -21.98 0.59 -10.78
N PHE A 234 -22.64 1.26 -9.82
CA PHE A 234 -22.19 2.56 -9.33
C PHE A 234 -21.33 2.51 -8.07
N TRP A 235 -21.41 1.41 -7.28
CA TRP A 235 -20.62 1.34 -6.07
C TRP A 235 -19.73 0.10 -6.02
N PHE A 236 -20.28 -1.10 -6.18
CA PHE A 236 -19.54 -2.33 -5.88
C PHE A 236 -18.33 -2.54 -6.81
N ILE A 237 -18.50 -2.42 -8.16
CA ILE A 237 -17.37 -2.62 -9.08
C ILE A 237 -16.33 -1.50 -8.99
N PRO A 238 -16.66 -0.19 -8.94
CA PRO A 238 -15.68 0.85 -8.65
C PRO A 238 -14.92 0.63 -7.33
N TRP A 239 -15.61 0.16 -6.28
CA TRP A 239 -15.00 -0.20 -5.01
C TRP A 239 -14.03 -1.40 -5.14
N MET A 240 -14.35 -2.40 -5.96
CA MET A 240 -13.42 -3.50 -6.27
C MET A 240 -12.17 -3.01 -6.99
N VAL A 241 -12.29 -2.07 -7.94
CA VAL A 241 -11.16 -1.47 -8.64
C VAL A 241 -10.30 -0.64 -7.68
N TYR A 242 -10.91 0.11 -6.75
CA TYR A 242 -10.19 0.77 -5.67
C TYR A 242 -9.37 -0.25 -4.85
N HIS A 243 -9.94 -1.37 -4.44
CA HIS A 243 -9.22 -2.40 -3.70
C HIS A 243 -8.13 -3.10 -4.53
N PHE A 244 -8.30 -3.21 -5.84
CA PHE A 244 -7.24 -3.66 -6.74
C PHE A 244 -6.01 -2.75 -6.62
N TRP A 245 -6.19 -1.42 -6.68
CA TRP A 245 -5.09 -0.47 -6.51
C TRP A 245 -4.49 -0.52 -5.11
N MET A 246 -5.31 -0.61 -4.08
CA MET A 246 -4.83 -0.72 -2.70
C MET A 246 -3.96 -1.96 -2.49
N SER A 247 -4.38 -3.11 -2.96
CA SER A 247 -3.58 -4.35 -2.90
C SER A 247 -2.29 -4.21 -3.70
N THR A 248 -2.40 -3.68 -4.93
CA THR A 248 -1.25 -3.53 -5.84
C THR A 248 -0.21 -2.59 -5.26
N PHE A 249 -0.60 -1.40 -4.80
CA PHE A 249 0.32 -0.45 -4.19
C PHE A 249 0.98 -1.03 -2.94
N THR A 250 0.21 -1.63 -2.04
CA THR A 250 0.76 -2.20 -0.81
C THR A 250 1.77 -3.30 -1.09
N ILE A 251 1.47 -4.21 -2.03
CA ILE A 251 2.38 -5.30 -2.38
C ILE A 251 3.62 -4.77 -3.10
N VAL A 252 3.45 -4.01 -4.18
CA VAL A 252 4.58 -3.56 -5.03
C VAL A 252 5.53 -2.66 -4.24
N HIS A 253 5.00 -1.79 -3.37
CA HIS A 253 5.83 -0.85 -2.64
C HIS A 253 6.62 -1.47 -1.47
N HIS A 254 6.32 -2.72 -1.08
CA HIS A 254 6.95 -3.39 0.06
C HIS A 254 7.45 -4.80 -0.22
N THR A 255 7.31 -5.29 -1.46
CA THR A 255 7.60 -6.69 -1.75
C THR A 255 8.35 -6.86 -3.05
N LEU A 256 9.60 -7.20 -2.95
CA LEU A 256 10.44 -7.72 -4.03
C LEU A 256 11.27 -8.88 -3.49
N PRO A 257 11.81 -9.75 -4.35
CA PRO A 257 12.60 -10.89 -3.90
C PRO A 257 13.82 -10.52 -3.02
N ASP A 258 14.37 -9.33 -3.21
CA ASP A 258 15.53 -8.80 -2.48
C ASP A 258 15.17 -7.82 -1.35
N VAL A 259 13.89 -7.54 -1.11
CA VAL A 259 13.45 -6.72 0.03
C VAL A 259 13.51 -7.54 1.33
N PRO A 260 14.39 -7.18 2.28
CA PRO A 260 14.55 -7.94 3.50
C PRO A 260 13.45 -7.60 4.52
N PHE A 261 13.03 -8.61 5.26
CA PHE A 261 12.32 -8.46 6.52
C PHE A 261 13.24 -8.87 7.67
N SER A 262 13.30 -8.08 8.72
CA SER A 262 14.25 -8.28 9.81
C SER A 262 13.57 -8.60 11.13
N THR A 263 14.18 -9.45 11.93
CA THR A 263 13.80 -9.66 13.33
C THR A 263 14.10 -8.41 14.17
N ALA A 264 13.47 -8.28 15.32
CA ALA A 264 13.58 -7.09 16.18
C ALA A 264 15.01 -6.72 16.58
N ASP A 265 15.88 -7.72 16.76
CA ASP A 265 17.29 -7.56 17.11
C ASP A 265 18.18 -7.06 15.95
N LYS A 266 17.78 -7.32 14.71
CA LYS A 266 18.51 -6.94 13.48
C LYS A 266 17.87 -5.77 12.73
N TRP A 267 16.69 -5.33 13.16
CA TRP A 267 15.92 -4.31 12.45
C TRP A 267 16.53 -2.91 12.59
N ASN A 268 16.71 -2.22 11.48
CA ASN A 268 17.14 -0.85 11.43
C ASN A 268 16.06 0.00 10.74
N GLU A 269 15.50 0.97 11.48
CA GLU A 269 14.42 1.84 10.99
C GLU A 269 14.79 2.57 9.70
N ALA A 270 15.99 3.14 9.62
CA ALA A 270 16.40 3.91 8.46
C ALA A 270 16.52 3.06 7.18
N LEU A 271 17.10 1.87 7.31
CA LEU A 271 17.22 0.93 6.19
C LEU A 271 15.85 0.36 5.78
N ALA A 272 15.00 0.05 6.74
CA ALA A 272 13.63 -0.41 6.45
C ALA A 272 12.83 0.63 5.68
N GLN A 273 13.02 1.93 5.95
CA GLN A 273 12.32 3.00 5.22
C GLN A 273 12.96 3.34 3.87
N LEU A 274 14.28 3.18 3.71
CA LEU A 274 14.98 3.46 2.45
C LEU A 274 14.96 2.26 1.50
N PHE A 275 15.41 1.11 1.98
CA PHE A 275 15.59 -0.09 1.18
C PHE A 275 14.41 -1.06 1.26
N GLY A 276 13.65 -1.03 2.34
CA GLY A 276 12.43 -1.82 2.50
C GLY A 276 11.21 -1.22 1.81
N THR A 277 11.32 -0.05 1.17
CA THR A 277 10.25 0.58 0.40
C THR A 277 10.70 0.89 -1.02
N ILE A 278 9.78 0.82 -1.96
CA ILE A 278 10.10 0.82 -3.38
C ILE A 278 9.35 1.95 -4.08
N HIS A 279 10.04 2.66 -4.97
CA HIS A 279 9.41 3.54 -5.95
C HIS A 279 9.02 2.72 -7.18
N CYS A 280 7.76 2.86 -7.60
CA CYS A 280 7.27 2.22 -8.81
C CYS A 280 6.45 3.22 -9.62
N ASP A 281 6.83 3.42 -10.88
CA ASP A 281 6.07 4.24 -11.82
C ASP A 281 4.84 3.49 -12.33
N TYR A 282 3.74 4.18 -12.40
CA TYR A 282 2.49 3.71 -13.00
C TYR A 282 2.15 4.54 -14.24
N PRO A 283 1.17 4.13 -15.05
CA PRO A 283 0.67 5.01 -16.11
C PRO A 283 0.31 6.39 -15.54
N HIS A 284 0.76 7.45 -16.18
CA HIS A 284 0.71 8.82 -15.63
C HIS A 284 -0.69 9.27 -15.17
N TRP A 285 -1.75 8.81 -15.85
CA TRP A 285 -3.12 9.10 -15.45
C TRP A 285 -3.49 8.43 -14.09
N VAL A 286 -2.91 7.27 -13.76
CA VAL A 286 -3.07 6.61 -12.45
C VAL A 286 -2.37 7.43 -11.37
N GLU A 287 -1.13 7.87 -11.63
CA GLU A 287 -0.36 8.69 -10.69
C GLU A 287 -1.07 10.00 -10.36
N ILE A 288 -1.63 10.67 -11.40
CA ILE A 288 -2.44 11.89 -11.20
C ILE A 288 -3.67 11.61 -10.34
N LEU A 289 -4.45 10.58 -10.67
CA LEU A 289 -5.68 10.25 -9.93
C LEU A 289 -5.39 9.78 -8.50
N CYS A 290 -4.25 9.14 -8.27
CA CYS A 290 -3.82 8.63 -6.98
C CYS A 290 -2.83 9.56 -6.26
N HIS A 291 -2.68 10.83 -6.71
CA HIS A 291 -1.88 11.87 -6.05
C HIS A 291 -0.46 11.44 -5.69
N ASP A 292 0.24 10.83 -6.64
CA ASP A 292 1.64 10.40 -6.48
C ASP A 292 1.92 9.46 -5.29
N ILE A 293 0.93 8.68 -4.81
CA ILE A 293 1.13 7.71 -3.72
C ILE A 293 2.19 6.66 -4.05
N ASN A 294 2.47 6.46 -5.33
CA ASN A 294 3.53 5.59 -5.85
C ASN A 294 4.94 6.09 -5.53
N VAL A 295 5.10 7.37 -5.22
CA VAL A 295 6.36 7.94 -4.72
C VAL A 295 6.48 7.61 -3.22
N HIS A 296 6.73 6.33 -2.94
CA HIS A 296 6.48 5.75 -1.63
C HIS A 296 7.63 5.90 -0.64
N VAL A 297 8.88 5.87 -1.13
CA VAL A 297 10.07 5.99 -0.28
C VAL A 297 10.07 7.25 0.60
N PRO A 298 9.90 8.48 0.06
CA PRO A 298 9.89 9.69 0.88
C PRO A 298 8.70 9.74 1.85
N HIS A 299 7.58 9.11 1.49
CA HIS A 299 6.43 8.98 2.36
C HIS A 299 6.76 8.14 3.61
N HIS A 300 7.53 7.06 3.45
CA HIS A 300 8.03 6.25 4.55
C HIS A 300 9.12 6.94 5.36
N ILE A 301 10.01 7.71 4.74
CA ILE A 301 11.02 8.51 5.45
C ILE A 301 10.36 9.52 6.40
N SER A 302 9.28 10.16 5.97
CA SER A 302 8.52 11.04 6.85
C SER A 302 7.07 11.22 6.40
N THR A 303 6.15 10.73 7.20
CA THR A 303 4.71 10.92 7.02
C THR A 303 4.24 12.38 7.12
N ALA A 304 5.12 13.29 7.54
CA ALA A 304 4.84 14.73 7.57
C ALA A 304 4.92 15.40 6.18
N ILE A 305 5.44 14.70 5.17
CA ILE A 305 5.52 15.18 3.80
C ILE A 305 4.14 14.98 3.13
N PRO A 306 3.46 16.07 2.69
CA PRO A 306 2.21 15.93 1.96
C PRO A 306 2.44 15.28 0.58
N SER A 307 1.43 14.58 0.05
CA SER A 307 1.51 13.88 -1.24
C SER A 307 2.05 14.77 -2.38
N TYR A 308 1.61 16.01 -2.49
CA TYR A 308 2.05 16.96 -3.51
C TYR A 308 3.51 17.44 -3.39
N ASN A 309 4.25 17.02 -2.37
CA ASN A 309 5.68 17.30 -2.19
C ASN A 309 6.55 16.02 -2.26
N LEU A 310 5.96 14.84 -2.46
CA LEU A 310 6.69 13.56 -2.47
C LEU A 310 7.74 13.50 -3.57
N ARG A 311 7.44 13.99 -4.79
CA ARG A 311 8.42 14.00 -5.89
C ARG A 311 9.64 14.89 -5.59
N LEU A 312 9.43 16.04 -4.94
CA LEU A 312 10.53 16.91 -4.50
C LEU A 312 11.42 16.20 -3.47
N ALA A 313 10.80 15.54 -2.50
CA ALA A 313 11.53 14.79 -1.49
C ALA A 313 12.26 13.60 -2.09
N TYR A 314 11.65 12.88 -3.04
CA TYR A 314 12.27 11.74 -3.72
C TYR A 314 13.50 12.14 -4.53
N SER A 315 13.43 13.25 -5.25
CA SER A 315 14.60 13.78 -5.99
C SER A 315 15.77 14.05 -5.05
N SER A 316 15.52 14.64 -3.89
CA SER A 316 16.56 14.88 -2.89
C SER A 316 17.10 13.58 -2.26
N ILE A 317 16.23 12.58 -2.03
CA ILE A 317 16.68 11.26 -1.55
C ILE A 317 17.55 10.56 -2.59
N LYS A 318 17.19 10.61 -3.88
CA LYS A 318 18.00 10.06 -4.97
C LYS A 318 19.39 10.70 -5.05
N GLU A 319 19.46 12.02 -4.87
CA GLU A 319 20.72 12.75 -4.92
C GLU A 319 21.65 12.37 -3.76
N ASN A 320 21.11 12.22 -2.54
CA ASN A 320 21.90 12.09 -1.33
C ASN A 320 22.04 10.64 -0.81
N TRP A 321 21.11 9.73 -1.19
CA TRP A 321 20.96 8.40 -0.60
C TRP A 321 20.85 7.28 -1.64
N SER A 322 21.17 7.53 -2.93
CA SER A 322 21.02 6.55 -4.00
C SER A 322 21.66 5.17 -3.74
N PRO A 323 22.79 5.02 -3.03
CA PRO A 323 23.35 3.70 -2.74
C PRO A 323 22.47 2.81 -1.87
N TYR A 324 21.48 3.40 -1.18
CA TYR A 324 20.57 2.71 -0.26
C TYR A 324 19.16 2.58 -0.83
N LEU A 325 18.96 2.90 -2.10
CA LEU A 325 17.67 2.78 -2.78
C LEU A 325 17.67 1.57 -3.72
N HIS A 326 16.49 0.97 -3.87
CA HIS A 326 16.25 0.12 -5.02
C HIS A 326 16.27 0.92 -6.32
N GLU A 327 16.53 0.25 -7.42
CA GLU A 327 16.24 0.81 -8.74
C GLU A 327 14.76 1.14 -8.90
N GLU A 328 14.44 2.06 -9.80
CA GLU A 328 13.06 2.45 -10.07
C GLU A 328 12.38 1.37 -10.91
N TYR A 329 11.23 0.91 -10.43
CA TYR A 329 10.40 -0.07 -11.12
C TYR A 329 9.32 0.62 -11.93
N LYS A 330 8.82 -0.07 -12.94
CA LYS A 330 7.60 0.29 -13.67
C LYS A 330 6.58 -0.81 -13.48
N PHE A 331 5.38 -0.43 -13.10
CA PHE A 331 4.29 -1.39 -12.95
C PHE A 331 4.06 -2.15 -14.25
N SER A 332 4.08 -3.45 -14.15
CA SER A 332 3.76 -4.37 -15.23
C SER A 332 3.15 -5.66 -14.67
N TRP A 333 2.44 -6.39 -15.53
CA TRP A 333 1.94 -7.71 -15.17
C TRP A 333 3.06 -8.72 -14.94
N ASP A 334 4.23 -8.52 -15.55
CA ASP A 334 5.39 -9.39 -15.36
C ASP A 334 6.03 -9.13 -14.00
N LEU A 335 6.11 -7.89 -13.53
CA LEU A 335 6.50 -7.57 -12.16
C LEU A 335 5.56 -8.25 -11.13
N MET A 336 4.25 -8.21 -11.36
CA MET A 336 3.30 -8.90 -10.48
C MET A 336 3.44 -10.41 -10.51
N LYS A 337 3.76 -11.00 -11.68
CA LYS A 337 4.06 -12.43 -11.78
C LYS A 337 5.35 -12.78 -11.02
N GLU A 338 6.37 -11.97 -11.14
CA GLU A 338 7.62 -12.15 -10.42
C GLU A 338 7.39 -12.16 -8.90
N ILE A 339 6.74 -11.12 -8.37
CA ILE A 339 6.41 -11.02 -6.95
C ILE A 339 5.61 -12.24 -6.48
N THR A 340 4.52 -12.59 -7.18
CA THR A 340 3.65 -13.70 -6.77
C THR A 340 4.27 -15.09 -6.91
N ASN A 341 5.25 -15.23 -7.82
CA ASN A 341 5.95 -16.49 -8.02
C ASN A 341 7.13 -16.66 -7.06
N GLN A 342 7.82 -15.60 -6.68
CA GLN A 342 9.04 -15.67 -5.86
C GLN A 342 8.77 -15.34 -4.39
N CYS A 343 7.90 -14.36 -4.08
CA CYS A 343 7.67 -13.89 -2.73
C CYS A 343 6.51 -14.65 -2.06
N GLN A 344 6.65 -15.96 -1.84
CA GLN A 344 5.54 -16.80 -1.36
C GLN A 344 5.59 -17.09 0.14
N LEU A 345 6.73 -17.52 0.64
CA LEU A 345 7.00 -17.75 2.05
C LEU A 345 8.32 -17.05 2.42
N TYR A 346 8.61 -16.95 3.70
CA TYR A 346 9.81 -16.27 4.18
C TYR A 346 10.58 -17.12 5.19
N LYS A 347 11.89 -17.21 5.02
CA LYS A 347 12.83 -17.76 5.99
C LYS A 347 13.74 -16.65 6.50
N THR A 348 13.86 -16.53 7.80
CA THR A 348 14.59 -15.43 8.44
C THR A 348 16.05 -15.33 7.99
N ASP A 349 16.69 -16.46 7.66
CA ASP A 349 18.12 -16.49 7.31
C ASP A 349 18.38 -16.45 5.80
N ILE A 350 17.36 -16.66 4.97
CA ILE A 350 17.50 -16.82 3.51
C ILE A 350 16.75 -15.73 2.76
N GLY A 351 15.59 -15.28 3.29
CA GLY A 351 14.66 -14.40 2.60
C GLY A 351 13.46 -15.15 2.03
N TYR A 352 12.96 -14.69 0.87
CA TYR A 352 11.82 -15.34 0.24
C TYR A 352 12.16 -16.72 -0.30
N VAL A 353 11.22 -17.65 -0.15
CA VAL A 353 11.26 -19.01 -0.69
C VAL A 353 9.92 -19.35 -1.32
N THR A 354 9.94 -20.18 -2.36
CA THR A 354 8.73 -20.67 -3.02
C THR A 354 8.11 -21.84 -2.27
N PHE A 355 6.83 -22.15 -2.55
CA PHE A 355 6.20 -23.35 -2.02
C PHE A 355 6.89 -24.64 -2.46
N ASP A 356 7.49 -24.64 -3.66
CA ASP A 356 8.16 -25.82 -4.19
C ASP A 356 9.50 -26.04 -3.47
N GLU A 357 10.29 -25.00 -3.25
CA GLU A 357 11.51 -25.07 -2.41
C GLU A 357 11.17 -25.50 -0.96
N TYR A 358 10.15 -24.91 -0.36
CA TYR A 358 9.69 -25.30 0.97
C TYR A 358 9.32 -26.78 1.09
N ARG A 359 8.70 -27.36 0.04
CA ARG A 359 8.35 -28.78 0.01
C ARG A 359 9.57 -29.67 -0.21
N ALA A 360 10.47 -29.29 -1.12
CA ALA A 360 11.68 -30.05 -1.43
C ALA A 360 12.60 -30.23 -0.21
N GLU A 361 12.64 -29.27 0.69
CA GLU A 361 13.44 -29.39 1.93
C GLU A 361 12.82 -30.32 2.99
N ARG A 362 11.55 -30.72 2.81
CA ARG A 362 10.80 -31.54 3.79
C ARG A 362 10.49 -32.94 3.25
N SER A 363 10.83 -33.23 2.00
CA SER A 363 10.76 -34.52 1.37
C SER A 363 12.03 -35.33 1.62
#